data_ee5ef8ec8c17b3687f07efd683ae50c2
#
_entry.id   ee5ef8ec8c17b3687f07efd683ae50c2
#
_cell.length_a   1.000
_cell.length_b   1.000
_cell.length_c   1.000
_cell.angle_alpha   90.00
_cell.angle_beta   90.00
_cell.angle_gamma   90.00
#
_symmetry.space_group_name_H-M   'P 1'
#
loop_
_entity.id
_entity.type
_entity.pdbx_description
1 polymer ?
#
loop_
_entity_poly.entity_id
_entity_poly.type
_entity_poly.pdbx_seq_one_letter_code
_entity_poly.pdbx_strand_id
1 'polypeptide(L)'
;AMDPGTVELESSVLPILLIETNEQTIVSEDKITVDLQVLYNGPGVENFITDTPSDYNGKIGIEIRGASSAGYPQKPYGFETRNLDGTNNNVELVGMPAENDWVLLSNFNDRSFIRNTLAQHLYAKMGNYAPRATLCEVQLNGHYQGVYVLGEKIKRDANRLDIATLNPDENTGDDVTGGYLVQLNYWDNENSWELSYSPPNHPSFDVHLRYEIPKPDVITPSQKDYIAAFVDSMETALYSDAFEDPVSGYRQFLDVESFIDYFLLNELSRNNDGFKKSRFFHKDKHSNGGKFKAGPPWDFDWAWKNLASCEIFESTEGAGWAHLINNCPTDNYTPEWYVRLLQDSTFGNHLRCRY
;
A
#
# COMPACT_ATOMS: atom_id res chain seq x y z
N ALA A 1 -2.20 -13.88 -29.21
CA ALA A 1 -2.80 -12.87 -28.36
C ALA A 1 -3.63 -11.98 -29.27
N MET A 2 -4.87 -11.69 -28.91
CA MET A 2 -5.66 -10.67 -29.61
C MET A 2 -5.00 -9.31 -29.38
N ASP A 3 -4.99 -8.47 -30.41
CA ASP A 3 -4.62 -7.08 -30.27
C ASP A 3 -5.68 -6.40 -29.40
N PRO A 4 -5.34 -5.84 -28.23
CA PRO A 4 -6.33 -5.18 -27.38
C PRO A 4 -7.07 -4.01 -28.09
N GLY A 5 -6.47 -3.44 -29.12
CA GLY A 5 -7.11 -2.40 -29.95
C GLY A 5 -8.28 -2.90 -30.84
N THR A 6 -8.52 -4.21 -30.88
CA THR A 6 -9.62 -4.81 -31.64
C THR A 6 -10.77 -5.33 -30.78
N VAL A 7 -10.64 -5.23 -29.45
CA VAL A 7 -11.69 -5.65 -28.51
C VAL A 7 -12.64 -4.48 -28.26
N GLU A 8 -13.89 -4.63 -28.62
CA GLU A 8 -14.95 -3.68 -28.27
C GLU A 8 -15.61 -4.14 -26.97
N LEU A 9 -15.70 -3.25 -26.00
CA LEU A 9 -16.45 -3.46 -24.76
C LEU A 9 -17.90 -3.03 -25.03
N GLU A 10 -18.86 -3.91 -24.87
CA GLU A 10 -20.29 -3.62 -24.97
C GLU A 10 -20.96 -3.61 -23.60
N SER A 11 -20.63 -4.62 -22.78
CA SER A 11 -21.18 -4.77 -21.43
C SER A 11 -20.25 -5.58 -20.54
N SER A 12 -20.44 -5.48 -19.23
CA SER A 12 -19.76 -6.29 -18.22
C SER A 12 -20.56 -6.36 -16.92
N VAL A 13 -20.41 -7.44 -16.15
CA VAL A 13 -20.90 -7.52 -14.78
C VAL A 13 -19.98 -6.78 -13.78
N LEU A 14 -18.80 -6.36 -14.24
CA LEU A 14 -17.92 -5.47 -13.50
C LEU A 14 -18.34 -4.01 -13.70
N PRO A 15 -18.02 -3.10 -12.77
CA PRO A 15 -18.13 -1.66 -13.03
C PRO A 15 -17.35 -1.27 -14.29
N ILE A 16 -17.91 -0.36 -15.09
CA ILE A 16 -17.26 0.15 -16.30
C ILE A 16 -16.89 1.62 -16.08
N LEU A 17 -15.61 1.94 -16.28
CA LEU A 17 -15.07 3.29 -16.19
C LEU A 17 -14.76 3.79 -17.61
N LEU A 18 -15.47 4.86 -18.02
CA LEU A 18 -15.27 5.55 -19.29
C LEU A 18 -14.51 6.85 -19.03
N ILE A 19 -13.28 6.94 -19.53
CA ILE A 19 -12.40 8.09 -19.33
C ILE A 19 -12.20 8.80 -20.66
N GLU A 20 -12.51 10.11 -20.70
CA GLU A 20 -12.36 10.94 -21.89
C GLU A 20 -11.37 12.08 -21.61
N THR A 21 -10.22 12.05 -22.28
CA THR A 21 -9.13 13.01 -22.05
C THR A 21 -9.23 14.27 -22.89
N ASN A 22 -10.17 14.32 -23.84
CA ASN A 22 -10.30 15.42 -24.79
C ASN A 22 -8.95 15.73 -25.50
N GLU A 23 -8.32 14.70 -26.04
CA GLU A 23 -7.02 14.71 -26.75
C GLU A 23 -5.80 15.05 -25.87
N GLN A 24 -5.96 15.22 -24.56
CA GLN A 24 -4.84 15.43 -23.66
C GLN A 24 -4.09 14.11 -23.40
N THR A 25 -2.77 14.18 -23.29
CA THR A 25 -1.94 13.02 -22.94
C THR A 25 -1.82 12.92 -21.42
N ILE A 26 -2.17 11.76 -20.85
CA ILE A 26 -1.92 11.47 -19.44
C ILE A 26 -0.42 11.27 -19.23
N VAL A 27 0.18 12.02 -18.32
CA VAL A 27 1.61 11.96 -17.98
C VAL A 27 1.81 11.53 -16.54
N SER A 28 3.06 11.27 -16.14
CA SER A 28 3.43 11.03 -14.75
C SER A 28 3.60 12.36 -14.02
N GLU A 29 3.26 12.38 -12.72
CA GLU A 29 3.48 13.48 -11.76
C GLU A 29 2.54 14.69 -11.89
N ASP A 30 2.10 15.02 -13.10
CA ASP A 30 1.17 16.14 -13.33
C ASP A 30 -0.23 15.62 -13.69
N LYS A 31 -1.21 15.85 -12.80
CA LYS A 31 -2.59 15.47 -13.07
C LYS A 31 -3.26 16.38 -14.06
N ILE A 32 -3.70 15.82 -15.19
CA ILE A 32 -4.58 16.51 -16.14
C ILE A 32 -6.04 16.37 -15.71
N THR A 33 -6.88 17.36 -16.00
CA THR A 33 -8.33 17.31 -15.72
C THR A 33 -9.06 16.74 -16.92
N VAL A 34 -9.80 15.64 -16.70
CA VAL A 34 -10.52 14.88 -17.73
C VAL A 34 -11.92 14.51 -17.24
N ASP A 35 -12.72 13.89 -18.11
CA ASP A 35 -14.04 13.39 -17.77
C ASP A 35 -13.99 11.92 -17.38
N LEU A 36 -14.74 11.54 -16.34
CA LEU A 36 -14.99 10.16 -15.94
C LEU A 36 -16.47 9.89 -15.81
N GLN A 37 -16.91 8.77 -16.40
CA GLN A 37 -18.23 8.19 -16.15
C GLN A 37 -18.03 6.79 -15.56
N VAL A 38 -18.78 6.47 -14.51
CA VAL A 38 -18.81 5.15 -13.89
C VAL A 38 -20.19 4.55 -13.99
N LEU A 39 -20.26 3.41 -14.68
CA LEU A 39 -21.47 2.64 -14.90
C LEU A 39 -21.43 1.45 -13.95
N TYR A 40 -22.32 1.46 -12.95
CA TYR A 40 -22.40 0.40 -11.96
C TYR A 40 -23.82 0.24 -11.43
N ASN A 41 -24.51 -0.78 -11.90
CA ASN A 41 -25.91 -1.08 -11.57
C ASN A 41 -26.06 -1.99 -10.32
N GLY A 42 -24.95 -2.28 -9.64
CA GLY A 42 -24.91 -3.11 -8.43
C GLY A 42 -24.22 -4.47 -8.64
N PRO A 43 -23.94 -5.19 -7.54
CA PRO A 43 -23.20 -6.45 -7.59
C PRO A 43 -23.87 -7.51 -8.47
N GLY A 44 -23.16 -8.01 -9.48
CA GLY A 44 -23.63 -9.06 -10.38
C GLY A 44 -24.69 -8.61 -11.40
N VAL A 45 -24.98 -7.31 -11.48
CA VAL A 45 -25.87 -6.74 -12.51
C VAL A 45 -25.02 -6.31 -13.70
N GLU A 46 -25.50 -6.62 -14.90
CA GLU A 46 -24.82 -6.24 -16.13
C GLU A 46 -24.90 -4.72 -16.36
N ASN A 47 -23.76 -4.13 -16.71
CA ASN A 47 -23.61 -2.71 -17.05
C ASN A 47 -23.32 -2.63 -18.56
N PHE A 48 -23.97 -1.74 -19.27
CA PHE A 48 -23.76 -1.50 -20.69
C PHE A 48 -23.05 -0.16 -20.90
N ILE A 49 -22.16 -0.06 -21.88
CA ILE A 49 -21.47 1.23 -22.19
C ILE A 49 -22.48 2.32 -22.62
N THR A 50 -23.68 1.93 -22.99
CA THR A 50 -24.79 2.85 -23.38
C THR A 50 -25.68 3.26 -22.22
N ASP A 51 -25.45 2.73 -21.01
CA ASP A 51 -26.22 3.11 -19.84
C ASP A 51 -25.95 4.55 -19.45
N THR A 52 -26.91 5.14 -18.78
CA THR A 52 -26.68 6.44 -18.10
C THR A 52 -25.76 6.19 -16.92
N PRO A 53 -24.70 7.01 -16.73
CA PRO A 53 -23.80 6.86 -15.58
C PRO A 53 -24.57 6.83 -14.26
N SER A 54 -24.42 5.76 -13.51
CA SER A 54 -25.22 5.47 -12.32
C SER A 54 -24.48 5.73 -11.00
N ASP A 55 -23.14 5.72 -11.03
CA ASP A 55 -22.33 5.83 -9.84
C ASP A 55 -21.53 7.15 -9.79
N TYR A 56 -20.88 7.52 -10.88
CA TYR A 56 -20.19 8.81 -11.02
C TYR A 56 -20.28 9.36 -12.45
N ASN A 57 -20.42 10.69 -12.55
CA ASN A 57 -20.32 11.42 -13.81
C ASN A 57 -19.76 12.82 -13.54
N GLY A 58 -18.48 13.03 -13.79
CA GLY A 58 -17.84 14.29 -13.44
C GLY A 58 -16.38 14.41 -13.85
N LYS A 59 -15.73 15.44 -13.32
CA LYS A 59 -14.31 15.70 -13.58
C LYS A 59 -13.42 14.92 -12.63
N ILE A 60 -12.29 14.45 -13.16
CA ILE A 60 -11.19 13.90 -12.38
C ILE A 60 -9.86 14.54 -12.75
N GLY A 61 -8.93 14.60 -11.80
CA GLY A 61 -7.53 14.81 -12.10
C GLY A 61 -6.85 13.46 -12.21
N ILE A 62 -6.20 13.11 -13.32
CA ILE A 62 -5.60 11.80 -13.56
C ILE A 62 -4.13 11.90 -13.96
N GLU A 63 -3.32 10.98 -13.47
CA GLU A 63 -1.89 10.84 -13.79
C GLU A 63 -1.50 9.36 -13.93
N ILE A 64 -0.41 9.07 -14.69
CA ILE A 64 0.24 7.76 -14.64
C ILE A 64 1.00 7.66 -13.32
N ARG A 65 0.88 6.54 -12.64
CA ARG A 65 1.56 6.26 -11.37
C ARG A 65 2.42 5.00 -11.43
N GLY A 66 3.19 4.78 -10.34
CA GLY A 66 4.02 3.60 -10.16
C GLY A 66 5.46 3.81 -10.64
N ALA A 67 6.39 3.03 -10.10
CA ALA A 67 7.79 3.04 -10.50
C ALA A 67 7.98 2.18 -11.77
N SER A 68 8.21 0.87 -11.62
CA SER A 68 8.38 -0.04 -12.75
C SER A 68 7.09 -0.24 -13.55
N SER A 69 5.93 -0.25 -12.90
CA SER A 69 4.63 -0.47 -13.53
C SER A 69 4.20 0.67 -14.46
N ALA A 70 4.70 1.89 -14.27
CA ALA A 70 4.52 3.00 -15.22
C ALA A 70 5.08 2.68 -16.62
N GLY A 71 6.03 1.74 -16.72
CA GLY A 71 6.57 1.24 -17.98
C GLY A 71 5.71 0.17 -18.69
N TYR A 72 4.69 -0.39 -18.03
CA TYR A 72 3.87 -1.45 -18.63
C TYR A 72 2.99 -0.94 -19.77
N PRO A 73 2.64 -1.79 -20.75
CA PRO A 73 1.66 -1.46 -21.78
C PRO A 73 0.31 -1.04 -21.20
N GLN A 74 -0.23 -1.77 -20.22
CA GLN A 74 -1.39 -1.36 -19.43
C GLN A 74 -0.90 -0.44 -18.30
N LYS A 75 -1.16 0.86 -18.44
CA LYS A 75 -0.68 1.87 -17.48
C LYS A 75 -1.50 1.87 -16.20
N PRO A 76 -0.88 1.89 -15.01
CA PRO A 76 -1.61 2.19 -13.78
C PRO A 76 -1.83 3.70 -13.63
N TYR A 77 -2.97 4.10 -13.04
CA TYR A 77 -3.33 5.50 -12.85
C TYR A 77 -3.61 5.82 -11.39
N GLY A 78 -3.27 7.06 -10.99
CA GLY A 78 -3.81 7.72 -9.81
C GLY A 78 -4.82 8.75 -10.27
N PHE A 79 -5.97 8.86 -9.61
CA PHE A 79 -6.92 9.91 -9.95
C PHE A 79 -7.60 10.51 -8.72
N GLU A 80 -8.08 11.73 -8.87
CA GLU A 80 -8.85 12.48 -7.88
C GLU A 80 -10.17 12.91 -8.49
N THR A 81 -11.27 12.59 -7.83
CA THR A 81 -12.59 13.16 -8.20
C THR A 81 -12.63 14.64 -7.83
N ARG A 82 -13.11 15.49 -8.76
CA ARG A 82 -13.05 16.95 -8.68
C ARG A 82 -14.40 17.60 -8.96
N ASN A 83 -14.63 18.73 -8.30
CA ASN A 83 -15.66 19.68 -8.67
C ASN A 83 -15.29 20.41 -9.99
N LEU A 84 -16.27 21.12 -10.59
CA LEU A 84 -16.03 21.88 -11.82
C LEU A 84 -15.00 23.02 -11.66
N ASP A 85 -14.82 23.50 -10.45
CA ASP A 85 -13.81 24.53 -10.10
C ASP A 85 -12.41 23.94 -9.83
N GLY A 86 -12.26 22.62 -9.98
CA GLY A 86 -10.98 21.91 -9.76
C GLY A 86 -10.70 21.53 -8.30
N THR A 87 -11.56 21.88 -7.34
CA THR A 87 -11.42 21.45 -5.96
C THR A 87 -11.79 19.97 -5.79
N ASN A 88 -11.29 19.35 -4.71
CA ASN A 88 -11.56 17.95 -4.40
C ASN A 88 -13.06 17.71 -4.18
N ASN A 89 -13.56 16.61 -4.72
CA ASN A 89 -14.94 16.17 -4.60
C ASN A 89 -14.99 14.78 -3.97
N ASN A 90 -15.28 14.70 -2.68
CA ASN A 90 -15.40 13.42 -2.00
C ASN A 90 -16.70 12.73 -2.42
N VAL A 91 -16.59 11.58 -3.06
CA VAL A 91 -17.74 10.78 -3.56
C VAL A 91 -17.60 9.33 -3.12
N GLU A 92 -18.72 8.68 -2.88
CA GLU A 92 -18.77 7.22 -2.84
C GLU A 92 -18.50 6.70 -4.25
N LEU A 93 -17.71 5.66 -4.38
CA LEU A 93 -17.39 5.08 -5.68
C LEU A 93 -17.45 3.55 -5.60
N VAL A 94 -18.37 2.98 -6.38
CA VAL A 94 -18.59 1.51 -6.44
C VAL A 94 -18.80 0.90 -5.04
N GLY A 95 -19.58 1.59 -4.18
CA GLY A 95 -19.86 1.18 -2.80
C GLY A 95 -18.71 1.36 -1.81
N MET A 96 -17.59 1.94 -2.21
CA MET A 96 -16.53 2.36 -1.31
C MET A 96 -16.84 3.72 -0.69
N PRO A 97 -16.50 3.96 0.59
CA PRO A 97 -16.79 5.21 1.30
C PRO A 97 -16.28 6.45 0.58
N ALA A 98 -17.02 7.56 0.76
CA ALA A 98 -16.72 8.83 0.11
C ALA A 98 -15.32 9.36 0.40
N GLU A 99 -14.58 9.59 -0.67
CA GLU A 99 -13.25 10.19 -0.68
C GLU A 99 -12.93 10.66 -2.11
N ASN A 100 -11.88 11.44 -2.30
CA ASN A 100 -11.51 11.92 -3.63
C ASN A 100 -10.31 11.17 -4.27
N ASP A 101 -9.40 10.59 -3.49
CA ASP A 101 -8.19 9.93 -4.00
C ASP A 101 -8.40 8.43 -4.27
N TRP A 102 -8.18 8.02 -5.51
CA TRP A 102 -8.40 6.68 -6.03
C TRP A 102 -7.22 6.18 -6.85
N VAL A 103 -7.14 4.88 -7.06
CA VAL A 103 -6.15 4.25 -7.93
C VAL A 103 -6.80 3.26 -8.89
N LEU A 104 -6.24 3.18 -10.09
CA LEU A 104 -6.46 2.10 -11.04
C LEU A 104 -5.15 1.32 -11.16
N LEU A 105 -5.06 0.18 -10.47
CA LEU A 105 -3.89 -0.67 -10.55
C LEU A 105 -3.96 -1.53 -11.80
N SER A 106 -2.85 -1.56 -12.53
CA SER A 106 -2.68 -2.40 -13.70
C SER A 106 -2.57 -3.88 -13.31
N ASN A 107 -3.27 -4.74 -14.01
CA ASN A 107 -3.14 -6.19 -13.87
C ASN A 107 -2.13 -6.83 -14.85
N PHE A 108 -1.33 -6.02 -15.56
CA PHE A 108 -0.39 -6.50 -16.57
C PHE A 108 0.56 -7.59 -16.05
N ASN A 109 1.03 -7.44 -14.80
CA ASN A 109 1.93 -8.38 -14.14
C ASN A 109 1.18 -9.52 -13.41
N ASP A 110 -0.13 -9.40 -13.23
CA ASP A 110 -0.97 -10.39 -12.55
C ASP A 110 -1.96 -11.06 -13.50
N ARG A 111 -1.61 -12.25 -14.02
CA ARG A 111 -2.48 -13.02 -14.92
C ARG A 111 -3.76 -13.53 -14.26
N SER A 112 -3.84 -13.54 -12.94
CA SER A 112 -5.04 -13.95 -12.20
C SER A 112 -6.00 -12.78 -11.97
N PHE A 113 -5.51 -11.53 -12.06
CA PHE A 113 -6.20 -10.26 -11.78
C PHE A 113 -6.61 -10.06 -10.31
N ILE A 114 -6.37 -11.00 -9.42
CA ILE A 114 -6.94 -10.98 -8.05
C ILE A 114 -5.90 -10.87 -6.94
N ARG A 115 -4.60 -10.86 -7.20
CA ARG A 115 -3.58 -10.92 -6.15
C ARG A 115 -3.68 -9.75 -5.18
N ASN A 116 -3.81 -8.52 -5.70
CA ASN A 116 -3.98 -7.33 -4.87
C ASN A 116 -5.28 -7.40 -4.06
N THR A 117 -6.41 -7.66 -4.71
CA THR A 117 -7.72 -7.72 -4.04
C THR A 117 -7.79 -8.87 -3.03
N LEU A 118 -7.19 -10.03 -3.33
CA LEU A 118 -7.12 -11.16 -2.40
C LEU A 118 -6.30 -10.83 -1.15
N ALA A 119 -5.10 -10.26 -1.32
CA ALA A 119 -4.26 -9.86 -0.19
C ALA A 119 -4.95 -8.84 0.72
N GLN A 120 -5.55 -7.81 0.13
CA GLN A 120 -6.31 -6.79 0.85
C GLN A 120 -7.51 -7.39 1.59
N HIS A 121 -8.26 -8.28 0.92
CA HIS A 121 -9.39 -8.98 1.54
C HIS A 121 -8.95 -9.85 2.73
N LEU A 122 -7.88 -10.64 2.59
CA LEU A 122 -7.36 -11.47 3.68
C LEU A 122 -6.93 -10.61 4.87
N TYR A 123 -6.20 -9.51 4.63
CA TYR A 123 -5.75 -8.62 5.70
C TYR A 123 -6.91 -7.93 6.42
N ALA A 124 -7.93 -7.52 5.68
CA ALA A 124 -9.15 -6.97 6.26
C ALA A 124 -9.89 -8.02 7.12
N LYS A 125 -9.91 -9.29 6.70
CA LYS A 125 -10.48 -10.40 7.49
C LYS A 125 -9.70 -10.69 8.78
N MET A 126 -8.44 -10.33 8.86
CA MET A 126 -7.65 -10.38 10.09
C MET A 126 -8.01 -9.25 11.08
N GLY A 127 -8.85 -8.29 10.69
CA GLY A 127 -9.31 -7.19 11.54
C GLY A 127 -8.53 -5.89 11.38
N ASN A 128 -7.67 -5.80 10.37
CA ASN A 128 -6.86 -4.62 10.10
C ASN A 128 -7.44 -3.78 8.94
N TYR A 129 -7.09 -2.50 8.88
CA TYR A 129 -7.38 -1.71 7.70
C TYR A 129 -6.55 -2.22 6.51
N ALA A 130 -7.24 -2.48 5.41
CA ALA A 130 -6.67 -2.68 4.09
C ALA A 130 -7.42 -1.80 3.08
N PRO A 131 -6.76 -1.23 2.07
CA PRO A 131 -7.45 -0.50 1.01
C PRO A 131 -8.54 -1.37 0.39
N ARG A 132 -9.78 -0.85 0.29
CA ARG A 132 -10.84 -1.54 -0.42
C ARG A 132 -10.59 -1.45 -1.90
N ALA A 133 -10.91 -2.50 -2.61
CA ALA A 133 -10.71 -2.56 -4.04
C ALA A 133 -11.69 -3.51 -4.72
N THR A 134 -11.97 -3.25 -5.98
CA THR A 134 -12.78 -4.09 -6.85
C THR A 134 -12.21 -4.14 -8.25
N LEU A 135 -12.52 -5.20 -9.00
CA LEU A 135 -12.19 -5.24 -10.42
C LEU A 135 -13.15 -4.34 -11.20
N CYS A 136 -12.64 -3.71 -12.25
CA CYS A 136 -13.43 -2.88 -13.16
C CYS A 136 -12.91 -2.98 -14.59
N GLU A 137 -13.79 -2.71 -15.55
CA GLU A 137 -13.40 -2.51 -16.94
C GLU A 137 -13.04 -1.05 -17.17
N VAL A 138 -12.03 -0.78 -17.98
CA VAL A 138 -11.63 0.59 -18.31
C VAL A 138 -11.63 0.80 -19.81
N GLN A 139 -12.28 1.87 -20.25
CA GLN A 139 -12.23 2.40 -21.60
C GLN A 139 -11.64 3.83 -21.54
N LEU A 140 -10.63 4.09 -22.38
CA LEU A 140 -9.97 5.39 -22.48
C LEU A 140 -10.13 5.92 -23.91
N ASN A 141 -10.76 7.07 -24.08
CA ASN A 141 -11.04 7.70 -25.38
C ASN A 141 -11.66 6.71 -26.37
N GLY A 142 -12.67 5.96 -25.95
CA GLY A 142 -13.35 4.95 -26.76
C GLY A 142 -12.58 3.65 -26.96
N HIS A 143 -11.35 3.53 -26.46
CA HIS A 143 -10.52 2.33 -26.60
C HIS A 143 -10.47 1.51 -25.31
N TYR A 144 -10.84 0.24 -25.40
CA TYR A 144 -10.81 -0.66 -24.26
C TYR A 144 -9.38 -0.92 -23.77
N GLN A 145 -9.14 -0.74 -22.48
CA GLN A 145 -7.83 -0.91 -21.84
C GLN A 145 -7.69 -2.21 -21.03
N GLY A 146 -8.78 -2.98 -20.89
CA GLY A 146 -8.81 -4.21 -20.11
C GLY A 146 -9.32 -4.03 -18.69
N VAL A 147 -9.17 -5.11 -17.91
CA VAL A 147 -9.58 -5.16 -16.50
C VAL A 147 -8.50 -4.53 -15.62
N TYR A 148 -8.93 -3.62 -14.74
CA TYR A 148 -8.12 -2.97 -13.71
C TYR A 148 -8.61 -3.34 -12.32
N VAL A 149 -7.81 -3.00 -11.31
CA VAL A 149 -8.26 -2.93 -9.92
C VAL A 149 -8.51 -1.46 -9.59
N LEU A 150 -9.78 -1.08 -9.43
CA LEU A 150 -10.18 0.19 -8.83
C LEU A 150 -10.07 0.07 -7.33
N GLY A 151 -9.32 0.94 -6.67
CA GLY A 151 -9.08 0.85 -5.24
C GLY A 151 -8.85 2.19 -4.55
N GLU A 152 -8.91 2.14 -3.24
CA GLU A 152 -8.54 3.26 -2.38
C GLU A 152 -7.03 3.50 -2.41
N LYS A 153 -6.63 4.77 -2.49
CA LYS A 153 -5.26 5.17 -2.16
C LYS A 153 -5.07 5.12 -0.64
N ILE A 154 -3.95 4.60 -0.16
CA ILE A 154 -3.60 4.69 1.26
C ILE A 154 -3.49 6.17 1.64
N LYS A 155 -4.31 6.59 2.59
CA LYS A 155 -4.44 7.98 3.02
C LYS A 155 -5.00 8.02 4.45
N ARG A 156 -4.64 9.04 5.22
CA ARG A 156 -5.27 9.32 6.50
C ARG A 156 -6.72 9.79 6.26
N ASP A 157 -7.66 9.03 6.74
CA ASP A 157 -9.08 9.31 6.71
C ASP A 157 -9.82 8.38 7.70
N ALA A 158 -10.94 8.83 8.27
CA ALA A 158 -11.73 8.04 9.22
C ALA A 158 -12.27 6.72 8.63
N ASN A 159 -12.46 6.66 7.31
CA ASN A 159 -12.89 5.45 6.60
C ASN A 159 -11.73 4.66 5.98
N ARG A 160 -10.49 5.16 6.06
CA ARG A 160 -9.27 4.52 5.53
C ARG A 160 -8.28 4.26 6.67
N LEU A 161 -7.11 4.87 6.63
CA LEU A 161 -6.17 4.80 7.74
C LEU A 161 -6.58 5.83 8.80
N ASP A 162 -7.30 5.35 9.82
CA ASP A 162 -7.80 6.19 10.92
C ASP A 162 -6.70 6.42 11.96
N ILE A 163 -5.89 7.44 11.71
CA ILE A 163 -4.87 7.96 12.62
C ILE A 163 -5.06 9.48 12.78
N ALA A 164 -4.59 10.02 13.88
CA ALA A 164 -4.67 11.45 14.18
C ALA A 164 -4.08 12.30 13.04
N THR A 165 -4.56 13.53 12.91
CA THR A 165 -3.88 14.54 12.09
C THR A 165 -2.62 14.99 12.83
N LEU A 166 -1.56 15.27 12.09
CA LEU A 166 -0.35 15.90 12.58
C LEU A 166 -0.08 17.14 11.72
N ASN A 167 -0.37 18.31 12.30
CA ASN A 167 -0.19 19.59 11.61
C ASN A 167 1.23 20.15 11.84
N PRO A 168 1.72 21.05 10.97
CA PRO A 168 3.08 21.60 11.10
C PRO A 168 3.36 22.39 12.40
N ASP A 169 2.34 22.86 13.11
CA ASP A 169 2.44 23.54 14.40
C ASP A 169 2.42 22.59 15.60
N GLU A 170 2.11 21.31 15.41
CA GLU A 170 2.04 20.28 16.44
C GLU A 170 3.42 19.61 16.65
N ASN A 171 4.29 20.27 17.41
CA ASN A 171 5.70 19.87 17.56
C ASN A 171 6.08 19.44 19.01
N THR A 172 5.13 19.37 19.93
CA THR A 172 5.39 19.04 21.35
C THR A 172 4.23 18.29 21.97
N GLY A 173 4.46 17.72 23.18
CA GLY A 173 3.43 17.03 23.94
C GLY A 173 2.93 15.75 23.27
N ASP A 174 1.64 15.45 23.44
CA ASP A 174 1.02 14.27 22.83
C ASP A 174 0.84 14.45 21.31
N ASP A 175 0.68 15.66 20.83
CA ASP A 175 0.41 15.94 19.41
C ASP A 175 1.52 15.48 18.50
N VAL A 176 2.80 15.72 18.86
CA VAL A 176 3.94 15.26 18.07
C VAL A 176 4.10 13.74 18.06
N THR A 177 3.40 13.02 18.94
CA THR A 177 3.63 11.57 19.13
C THR A 177 2.93 10.69 18.10
N GLY A 178 2.06 11.24 17.24
CA GLY A 178 1.31 10.40 16.29
C GLY A 178 0.78 11.14 15.09
N GLY A 179 0.12 10.36 14.21
CA GLY A 179 -0.31 10.82 12.90
C GLY A 179 0.72 10.52 11.81
N TYR A 180 1.60 9.54 12.06
CA TYR A 180 2.65 9.15 11.11
C TYR A 180 2.26 7.93 10.28
N LEU A 181 2.52 8.02 8.98
CA LEU A 181 2.64 6.90 8.05
C LEU A 181 4.03 6.96 7.44
N VAL A 182 4.77 5.87 7.52
CA VAL A 182 6.11 5.73 6.94
C VAL A 182 6.18 4.49 6.08
N GLN A 183 7.11 4.44 5.15
CA GLN A 183 7.21 3.35 4.18
C GLN A 183 8.65 2.86 4.02
N LEU A 184 8.82 1.55 4.03
CA LEU A 184 10.01 0.90 3.48
C LEU A 184 9.83 0.77 1.97
N ASN A 185 10.66 1.45 1.20
CA ASN A 185 10.60 1.49 -0.27
C ASN A 185 11.92 2.01 -0.85
N TYR A 186 12.01 2.19 -2.18
CA TYR A 186 13.07 2.99 -2.77
C TYR A 186 13.12 4.37 -2.12
N TRP A 187 14.30 4.87 -1.83
CA TRP A 187 14.49 6.05 -0.99
C TRP A 187 15.43 7.08 -1.63
N ASP A 188 15.34 8.29 -1.14
CA ASP A 188 16.26 9.38 -1.35
C ASP A 188 16.50 10.11 0.00
N ASN A 189 17.60 10.82 0.10
CA ASN A 189 18.01 11.47 1.36
C ASN A 189 17.09 12.61 1.82
N GLU A 190 16.27 13.17 0.94
CA GLU A 190 15.39 14.30 1.28
C GLU A 190 14.10 13.80 1.95
N ASN A 191 13.62 12.65 1.51
CA ASN A 191 12.31 12.11 1.86
C ASN A 191 12.37 10.90 2.81
N SER A 192 13.56 10.56 3.33
CA SER A 192 13.78 9.39 4.17
C SER A 192 14.79 9.65 5.27
N TRP A 193 14.89 8.70 6.19
CA TRP A 193 16.01 8.60 7.14
C TRP A 193 16.52 7.17 7.19
N GLU A 194 17.81 7.03 7.46
CA GLU A 194 18.46 5.75 7.66
C GLU A 194 18.16 5.21 9.06
N LEU A 195 17.89 3.90 9.16
CA LEU A 195 17.74 3.21 10.44
C LEU A 195 19.08 3.12 11.16
N SER A 196 19.07 3.22 12.49
CA SER A 196 20.30 3.17 13.31
C SER A 196 20.92 1.78 13.38
N TYR A 197 20.14 0.75 13.11
CA TYR A 197 20.58 -0.65 13.15
C TYR A 197 20.56 -1.26 11.76
N SER A 198 21.73 -1.73 11.32
CA SER A 198 21.82 -2.56 10.11
C SER A 198 21.15 -3.92 10.32
N PRO A 199 20.67 -4.57 9.25
CA PRO A 199 20.09 -5.91 9.35
C PRO A 199 21.09 -6.91 9.98
N PRO A 200 20.68 -7.71 10.99
CA PRO A 200 21.60 -8.56 11.76
C PRO A 200 22.42 -9.55 10.92
N ASN A 201 21.84 -10.11 9.87
CA ASN A 201 22.55 -11.05 9.00
C ASN A 201 23.30 -10.34 7.85
N HIS A 202 23.04 -9.07 7.62
CA HIS A 202 23.57 -8.28 6.50
C HIS A 202 24.04 -6.89 6.97
N PRO A 203 25.07 -6.80 7.83
CA PRO A 203 25.46 -5.55 8.51
C PRO A 203 26.05 -4.47 7.58
N SER A 204 26.22 -4.76 6.30
CA SER A 204 26.65 -3.80 5.29
C SER A 204 25.49 -3.17 4.50
N PHE A 205 24.24 -3.52 4.83
CA PHE A 205 23.08 -2.99 4.15
C PHE A 205 22.49 -1.80 4.90
N ASP A 206 22.32 -0.70 4.19
CA ASP A 206 21.64 0.49 4.69
C ASP A 206 20.14 0.37 4.43
N VAL A 207 19.34 0.60 5.45
CA VAL A 207 17.88 0.53 5.37
C VAL A 207 17.28 1.87 5.72
N HIS A 208 16.40 2.37 4.87
CA HIS A 208 15.74 3.66 5.05
C HIS A 208 14.23 3.51 5.18
N LEU A 209 13.62 4.35 6.00
CA LEU A 209 12.18 4.58 6.03
C LEU A 209 11.87 5.95 5.44
N ARG A 210 10.86 6.00 4.57
CA ARG A 210 10.36 7.23 3.92
C ARG A 210 9.20 7.82 4.70
N TYR A 211 9.10 9.15 4.68
CA TYR A 211 7.94 9.86 5.19
C TYR A 211 6.81 9.82 4.15
N GLU A 212 5.61 9.41 4.56
CA GLU A 212 4.42 9.41 3.71
C GLU A 212 3.33 10.34 4.25
N ILE A 213 3.11 10.32 5.57
CA ILE A 213 2.22 11.24 6.28
C ILE A 213 2.90 11.62 7.60
N PRO A 214 3.06 12.92 7.89
CA PRO A 214 2.88 14.05 6.98
C PRO A 214 3.75 13.94 5.73
N LYS A 215 3.37 14.62 4.63
CA LYS A 215 4.16 14.63 3.40
C LYS A 215 5.57 15.20 3.64
N PRO A 216 6.60 14.78 2.86
CA PRO A 216 7.98 15.23 3.04
C PRO A 216 8.18 16.75 3.02
N ASP A 217 7.37 17.47 2.26
CA ASP A 217 7.35 18.93 2.13
C ASP A 217 6.57 19.63 3.25
N VAL A 218 5.83 18.88 4.07
CA VAL A 218 4.99 19.39 5.17
C VAL A 218 5.55 19.04 6.55
N ILE A 219 6.14 17.85 6.70
CA ILE A 219 6.67 17.35 7.98
C ILE A 219 7.79 18.24 8.49
N THR A 220 7.68 18.68 9.76
CA THR A 220 8.68 19.58 10.37
C THR A 220 9.92 18.82 10.86
N PRO A 221 11.06 19.50 11.08
CA PRO A 221 12.24 18.87 11.67
C PRO A 221 11.94 18.18 13.02
N SER A 222 11.19 18.81 13.92
CA SER A 222 10.82 18.21 15.21
C SER A 222 9.99 16.93 15.07
N GLN A 223 9.12 16.87 14.07
CA GLN A 223 8.32 15.68 13.77
C GLN A 223 9.19 14.57 13.15
N LYS A 224 10.12 14.92 12.24
CA LYS A 224 11.12 13.99 11.71
C LYS A 224 11.97 13.40 12.83
N ASP A 225 12.51 14.26 13.70
CA ASP A 225 13.33 13.83 14.84
C ASP A 225 12.55 12.91 15.78
N TYR A 226 11.29 13.22 16.05
CA TYR A 226 10.45 12.40 16.93
C TYR A 226 10.24 10.98 16.36
N ILE A 227 9.80 10.85 15.12
CA ILE A 227 9.51 9.50 14.56
C ILE A 227 10.78 8.68 14.36
N ALA A 228 11.89 9.30 13.98
CA ALA A 228 13.19 8.65 13.88
C ALA A 228 13.66 8.15 15.26
N ALA A 229 13.62 8.99 16.29
CA ALA A 229 13.97 8.62 17.67
C ALA A 229 13.04 7.54 18.25
N PHE A 230 11.76 7.54 17.89
CA PHE A 230 10.83 6.50 18.30
C PHE A 230 11.20 5.14 17.70
N VAL A 231 11.52 5.09 16.40
CA VAL A 231 11.94 3.87 15.71
C VAL A 231 13.30 3.41 16.24
N ASP A 232 14.25 4.31 16.48
CA ASP A 232 15.54 3.99 17.10
C ASP A 232 15.38 3.38 18.50
N SER A 233 14.47 3.93 19.31
CA SER A 233 14.14 3.37 20.63
C SER A 233 13.52 1.98 20.53
N MET A 234 12.66 1.76 19.54
CA MET A 234 12.08 0.46 19.23
C MET A 234 13.15 -0.56 18.85
N GLU A 235 14.08 -0.20 17.94
CA GLU A 235 15.19 -1.06 17.52
C GLU A 235 16.15 -1.33 18.70
N THR A 236 16.47 -0.32 19.51
CA THR A 236 17.27 -0.48 20.74
C THR A 236 16.64 -1.51 21.68
N ALA A 237 15.34 -1.44 21.92
CA ALA A 237 14.62 -2.42 22.74
C ALA A 237 14.61 -3.81 22.08
N LEU A 238 14.40 -3.89 20.77
CA LEU A 238 14.33 -5.14 20.01
C LEU A 238 15.69 -5.86 19.99
N TYR A 239 16.81 -5.14 19.89
CA TYR A 239 18.15 -5.72 19.81
C TYR A 239 18.85 -5.82 21.16
N SER A 240 18.23 -5.39 22.28
CA SER A 240 18.74 -5.54 23.63
C SER A 240 18.71 -7.01 24.11
N ASP A 241 19.47 -7.30 25.17
CA ASP A 241 19.41 -8.61 25.83
C ASP A 241 18.04 -8.87 26.49
N ALA A 242 17.33 -7.80 26.87
CA ALA A 242 16.00 -7.85 27.49
C ALA A 242 14.84 -7.72 26.49
N PHE A 243 15.05 -8.02 25.20
CA PHE A 243 14.05 -7.77 24.15
C PHE A 243 12.70 -8.52 24.37
N GLU A 244 12.74 -9.70 25.02
CA GLU A 244 11.54 -10.49 25.34
C GLU A 244 10.76 -9.95 26.56
N ASP A 245 11.36 -9.06 27.36
CA ASP A 245 10.71 -8.54 28.55
C ASP A 245 9.44 -7.76 28.17
N PRO A 246 8.28 -8.03 28.81
CA PRO A 246 7.00 -7.44 28.41
C PRO A 246 6.94 -5.93 28.70
N VAL A 247 7.79 -5.39 29.58
CA VAL A 247 7.76 -3.99 30.00
C VAL A 247 8.85 -3.17 29.33
N SER A 248 10.10 -3.69 29.27
CA SER A 248 11.26 -2.98 28.74
C SER A 248 11.67 -3.40 27.32
N GLY A 249 11.13 -4.51 26.82
CA GLY A 249 11.41 -5.02 25.48
C GLY A 249 10.58 -4.34 24.38
N TYR A 250 10.64 -4.87 23.17
CA TYR A 250 10.01 -4.31 21.98
C TYR A 250 8.48 -4.16 22.06
N ARG A 251 7.81 -4.93 22.95
CA ARG A 251 6.34 -4.92 23.10
C ARG A 251 5.77 -3.57 23.56
N GLN A 252 6.58 -2.71 24.18
CA GLN A 252 6.15 -1.37 24.52
C GLN A 252 6.00 -0.47 23.28
N PHE A 253 6.71 -0.77 22.20
CA PHE A 253 6.74 0.01 20.97
C PHE A 253 5.87 -0.58 19.86
N LEU A 254 5.90 -1.90 19.69
CA LEU A 254 5.22 -2.58 18.57
C LEU A 254 3.81 -3.02 18.94
N ASP A 255 2.90 -2.85 17.99
CA ASP A 255 1.64 -3.58 17.97
C ASP A 255 1.90 -4.99 17.42
N VAL A 256 2.09 -5.93 18.32
CA VAL A 256 2.52 -7.30 18.00
C VAL A 256 1.56 -8.01 17.06
N GLU A 257 0.24 -7.78 17.22
CA GLU A 257 -0.78 -8.43 16.39
C GLU A 257 -0.67 -7.95 14.93
N SER A 258 -0.51 -6.65 14.70
CA SER A 258 -0.35 -6.12 13.35
C SER A 258 0.92 -6.65 12.66
N PHE A 259 2.01 -6.83 13.41
CA PHE A 259 3.24 -7.43 12.89
C PHE A 259 3.07 -8.91 12.55
N ILE A 260 2.35 -9.67 13.37
CA ILE A 260 2.00 -11.06 13.11
C ILE A 260 1.12 -11.19 11.86
N ASP A 261 0.07 -10.39 11.76
CA ASP A 261 -0.86 -10.43 10.63
C ASP A 261 -0.16 -10.06 9.32
N TYR A 262 0.70 -9.04 9.36
CA TYR A 262 1.50 -8.65 8.20
C TYR A 262 2.49 -9.75 7.79
N PHE A 263 3.15 -10.39 8.76
CA PHE A 263 4.05 -11.53 8.53
C PHE A 263 3.31 -12.69 7.87
N LEU A 264 2.18 -13.11 8.46
CA LEU A 264 1.37 -14.20 7.93
C LEU A 264 0.91 -13.96 6.51
N LEU A 265 0.41 -12.75 6.22
CA LEU A 265 -0.05 -12.39 4.88
C LEU A 265 1.09 -12.52 3.85
N ASN A 266 2.27 -11.97 4.16
CA ASN A 266 3.39 -11.94 3.22
C ASN A 266 4.09 -13.29 3.06
N GLU A 267 4.18 -14.10 4.13
CA GLU A 267 4.69 -15.48 4.04
C GLU A 267 3.72 -16.40 3.28
N LEU A 268 2.42 -16.34 3.57
CA LEU A 268 1.40 -17.10 2.86
C LEU A 268 1.36 -16.78 1.37
N SER A 269 1.46 -15.51 1.05
CA SER A 269 1.45 -15.02 -0.32
C SER A 269 2.81 -15.13 -1.01
N ARG A 270 3.88 -15.44 -0.27
CA ARG A 270 5.27 -15.41 -0.75
C ARG A 270 5.57 -14.13 -1.52
N ASN A 271 5.17 -13.00 -0.92
CA ASN A 271 5.30 -11.69 -1.57
C ASN A 271 6.78 -11.27 -1.59
N ASN A 272 7.39 -11.26 -2.77
CA ASN A 272 8.78 -10.87 -2.97
C ASN A 272 9.07 -9.42 -2.51
N ASP A 273 8.09 -8.56 -2.60
CA ASP A 273 8.25 -7.14 -2.27
C ASP A 273 7.87 -6.81 -0.81
N GLY A 274 6.95 -7.57 -0.22
CA GLY A 274 6.29 -7.22 1.02
C GLY A 274 7.18 -7.04 2.25
N PHE A 275 8.41 -7.56 2.26
CA PHE A 275 9.34 -7.36 3.36
C PHE A 275 10.39 -6.28 3.08
N LYS A 276 10.65 -5.92 1.81
CA LYS A 276 11.73 -5.03 1.41
C LYS A 276 11.28 -3.71 0.78
N LYS A 277 10.04 -3.63 0.26
CA LYS A 277 9.48 -2.41 -0.34
C LYS A 277 7.95 -2.45 -0.34
N SER A 278 7.33 -1.32 -0.70
CA SER A 278 5.87 -1.14 -0.65
C SER A 278 5.27 -1.52 0.72
N ARG A 279 6.09 -1.44 1.78
CA ARG A 279 5.74 -1.86 3.13
C ARG A 279 5.50 -0.64 3.99
N PHE A 280 4.26 -0.48 4.43
CA PHE A 280 3.84 0.63 5.27
C PHE A 280 3.89 0.29 6.75
N PHE A 281 4.12 1.34 7.55
CA PHE A 281 3.98 1.33 8.99
C PHE A 281 3.32 2.62 9.41
N HIS A 282 2.51 2.57 10.45
CA HIS A 282 1.87 3.76 10.98
C HIS A 282 1.92 3.82 12.50
N LYS A 283 1.83 5.04 13.01
CA LYS A 283 1.83 5.31 14.45
C LYS A 283 0.86 6.43 14.78
N ASP A 284 -0.08 6.13 15.65
CA ASP A 284 -0.98 7.15 16.19
C ASP A 284 -0.43 7.78 17.49
N LYS A 285 -1.11 8.81 18.01
CA LYS A 285 -0.74 9.50 19.26
C LYS A 285 -0.65 8.51 20.42
N HIS A 286 0.16 8.85 21.43
CA HIS A 286 0.25 8.04 22.64
C HIS A 286 -1.11 7.90 23.33
N SER A 287 -1.92 8.97 23.36
CA SER A 287 -3.30 8.93 23.85
C SER A 287 -4.21 7.95 23.10
N ASN A 288 -3.86 7.59 21.86
CA ASN A 288 -4.57 6.62 21.00
C ASN A 288 -3.87 5.26 20.93
N GLY A 289 -3.08 4.91 21.96
CA GLY A 289 -2.37 3.64 22.03
C GLY A 289 -0.91 3.70 21.58
N GLY A 290 -0.51 4.63 20.72
CA GLY A 290 0.86 5.07 20.47
C GLY A 290 1.86 4.05 19.92
N LYS A 291 1.45 2.83 19.59
CA LYS A 291 2.33 1.77 19.10
C LYS A 291 2.56 1.86 17.59
N PHE A 292 3.72 1.37 17.16
CA PHE A 292 4.05 1.21 15.76
C PHE A 292 3.38 -0.03 15.20
N LYS A 293 2.57 0.15 14.15
CA LYS A 293 1.79 -0.90 13.51
C LYS A 293 2.32 -1.20 12.12
N ALA A 294 2.41 -2.47 11.77
CA ALA A 294 2.68 -2.90 10.40
C ALA A 294 1.41 -2.80 9.55
N GLY A 295 1.58 -2.46 8.26
CA GLY A 295 0.47 -2.25 7.33
C GLY A 295 0.09 -0.77 7.17
N PRO A 296 -0.90 -0.51 6.30
CA PRO A 296 -1.70 -1.44 5.52
C PRO A 296 -0.92 -2.14 4.39
N PRO A 297 -1.42 -3.28 3.85
CA PRO A 297 -0.78 -4.02 2.76
C PRO A 297 -0.93 -3.27 1.43
N TRP A 298 0.10 -3.36 0.59
CA TRP A 298 0.14 -2.72 -0.71
C TRP A 298 1.02 -3.51 -1.68
N ASP A 299 0.65 -3.50 -2.99
CA ASP A 299 1.51 -3.95 -4.09
C ASP A 299 1.79 -5.47 -4.07
N PHE A 300 0.73 -6.26 -4.24
CA PHE A 300 0.79 -7.73 -4.22
C PHE A 300 0.82 -8.36 -5.62
N ASP A 301 1.08 -7.61 -6.69
CA ASP A 301 1.13 -8.15 -8.05
C ASP A 301 2.32 -9.10 -8.28
N TRP A 302 3.34 -9.05 -7.42
CA TRP A 302 4.45 -10.02 -7.35
C TRP A 302 4.24 -11.17 -6.34
N ALA A 303 3.15 -11.18 -5.60
CA ALA A 303 2.80 -12.26 -4.67
C ALA A 303 2.32 -13.52 -5.42
N TRP A 304 2.36 -14.67 -4.76
CA TRP A 304 1.98 -15.98 -5.33
C TRP A 304 2.60 -16.24 -6.70
N LYS A 305 3.84 -15.85 -6.86
CA LYS A 305 4.55 -15.92 -8.14
C LYS A 305 5.90 -16.59 -7.94
N ASN A 306 6.22 -17.51 -8.84
CA ASN A 306 7.53 -18.11 -8.90
C ASN A 306 8.53 -17.14 -9.55
N LEU A 307 9.68 -16.94 -8.90
CA LEU A 307 10.75 -16.04 -9.35
C LEU A 307 12.07 -16.80 -9.39
N ALA A 308 12.56 -17.06 -10.60
CA ALA A 308 13.81 -17.82 -10.82
C ALA A 308 15.09 -17.08 -10.37
N SER A 309 15.00 -15.81 -9.99
CA SER A 309 16.15 -15.01 -9.55
C SER A 309 16.56 -15.24 -8.09
N CYS A 310 15.75 -15.95 -7.32
CA CYS A 310 15.97 -16.17 -5.88
C CYS A 310 15.39 -17.51 -5.46
N GLU A 311 16.22 -18.37 -4.89
CA GLU A 311 15.83 -19.73 -4.46
C GLU A 311 14.64 -19.74 -3.48
N ILE A 312 14.49 -18.69 -2.66
CA ILE A 312 13.35 -18.54 -1.75
C ILE A 312 12.03 -18.54 -2.52
N PHE A 313 11.98 -17.95 -3.71
CA PHE A 313 10.77 -17.80 -4.54
C PHE A 313 10.75 -18.73 -5.77
N GLU A 314 11.84 -19.45 -6.04
CA GLU A 314 11.92 -20.39 -7.17
C GLU A 314 11.14 -21.67 -6.87
N SER A 315 11.09 -22.11 -5.62
CA SER A 315 10.45 -23.33 -5.22
C SER A 315 8.92 -23.26 -5.31
N THR A 316 8.33 -24.19 -6.06
CA THR A 316 6.87 -24.41 -6.11
C THR A 316 6.37 -25.21 -4.90
N GLU A 317 7.27 -25.77 -4.09
CA GLU A 317 6.97 -26.61 -2.93
C GLU A 317 6.84 -25.80 -1.63
N GLY A 318 6.96 -24.45 -1.70
CA GLY A 318 6.85 -23.56 -0.55
C GLY A 318 8.09 -23.54 0.35
N ALA A 319 9.24 -24.06 -0.12
CA ALA A 319 10.50 -23.98 0.63
C ALA A 319 11.02 -22.53 0.73
N GLY A 320 11.71 -22.22 1.84
CA GLY A 320 12.24 -20.89 2.14
C GLY A 320 11.19 -19.95 2.76
N TRP A 321 11.67 -18.86 3.37
CA TRP A 321 10.88 -17.87 4.08
C TRP A 321 11.05 -16.50 3.43
N ALA A 322 9.95 -15.86 3.03
CA ALA A 322 9.98 -14.58 2.31
C ALA A 322 10.62 -13.44 3.11
N HIS A 323 10.52 -13.46 4.44
CA HIS A 323 11.16 -12.44 5.30
C HIS A 323 12.70 -12.48 5.25
N LEU A 324 13.29 -13.56 4.73
CA LEU A 324 14.73 -13.70 4.52
C LEU A 324 15.21 -13.18 3.16
N ILE A 325 14.46 -12.29 2.54
CA ILE A 325 14.71 -11.75 1.19
C ILE A 325 16.11 -11.15 1.02
N ASN A 326 16.75 -10.66 2.09
CA ASN A 326 18.13 -10.17 2.02
C ASN A 326 19.16 -11.25 1.65
N ASN A 327 18.81 -12.54 1.77
CA ASN A 327 19.67 -13.65 1.31
C ASN A 327 19.70 -13.77 -0.23
N CYS A 328 18.84 -13.05 -0.94
CA CYS A 328 18.76 -13.06 -2.39
C CYS A 328 19.30 -11.77 -3.00
N PRO A 329 19.70 -11.77 -4.28
CA PRO A 329 19.89 -10.53 -5.01
C PRO A 329 18.60 -9.70 -4.97
N THR A 330 18.66 -8.51 -4.41
CA THR A 330 17.50 -7.67 -4.19
C THR A 330 17.80 -6.20 -4.54
N ASP A 331 16.76 -5.46 -4.87
CA ASP A 331 16.80 -4.05 -5.28
C ASP A 331 16.52 -3.08 -4.12
N ASN A 332 16.18 -3.60 -2.95
CA ASN A 332 16.04 -2.89 -1.69
C ASN A 332 16.19 -3.88 -0.53
N TYR A 333 16.43 -3.41 0.69
CA TYR A 333 16.74 -4.25 1.84
C TYR A 333 15.68 -4.16 2.92
N THR A 334 15.49 -5.28 3.65
CA THR A 334 14.65 -5.33 4.85
C THR A 334 15.49 -5.13 6.11
N PRO A 335 14.97 -4.47 7.18
CA PRO A 335 15.67 -4.32 8.45
C PRO A 335 15.82 -5.63 9.25
N GLU A 336 15.27 -6.73 8.76
CA GLU A 336 15.32 -8.07 9.40
C GLU A 336 14.71 -8.10 10.82
N TRP A 337 13.81 -7.20 11.17
CA TRP A 337 13.14 -7.21 12.48
C TRP A 337 12.47 -8.54 12.78
N TYR A 338 11.91 -9.23 11.76
CA TYR A 338 11.30 -10.55 11.96
C TYR A 338 12.30 -11.63 12.31
N VAL A 339 13.57 -11.53 11.86
CA VAL A 339 14.62 -12.44 12.28
C VAL A 339 14.81 -12.39 13.80
N ARG A 340 14.74 -11.19 14.40
CA ARG A 340 14.85 -11.00 15.85
C ARG A 340 13.54 -11.36 16.57
N LEU A 341 12.39 -10.92 16.07
CA LEU A 341 11.08 -11.21 16.66
C LEU A 341 10.79 -12.72 16.76
N LEU A 342 11.19 -13.50 15.76
CA LEU A 342 11.02 -14.96 15.76
C LEU A 342 11.93 -15.70 16.75
N GLN A 343 12.93 -15.05 17.34
CA GLN A 343 13.71 -15.61 18.43
C GLN A 343 12.95 -15.58 19.77
N ASP A 344 11.93 -14.73 19.90
CA ASP A 344 11.04 -14.72 21.06
C ASP A 344 9.99 -15.83 20.95
N SER A 345 10.07 -16.80 21.87
CA SER A 345 9.13 -17.93 21.92
C SER A 345 7.66 -17.50 22.11
N THR A 346 7.44 -16.37 22.79
CA THR A 346 6.09 -15.81 22.99
C THR A 346 5.55 -15.24 21.67
N PHE A 347 6.38 -14.55 20.90
CA PHE A 347 5.99 -14.09 19.56
C PHE A 347 5.68 -15.29 18.65
N GLY A 348 6.54 -16.29 18.63
CA GLY A 348 6.34 -17.51 17.85
C GLY A 348 5.07 -18.28 18.24
N ASN A 349 4.72 -18.32 19.53
CA ASN A 349 3.47 -18.93 20.01
C ASN A 349 2.23 -18.12 19.59
N HIS A 350 2.27 -16.79 19.67
CA HIS A 350 1.20 -15.93 19.18
C HIS A 350 1.00 -16.11 17.68
N LEU A 351 2.08 -16.11 16.91
CA LEU A 351 2.08 -16.36 15.46
C LEU A 351 1.37 -17.70 15.14
N ARG A 352 1.74 -18.79 15.86
CA ARG A 352 1.14 -20.10 15.65
C ARG A 352 -0.35 -20.16 16.02
N CYS A 353 -0.77 -19.41 17.04
CA CYS A 353 -2.18 -19.37 17.44
C CYS A 353 -3.02 -18.51 16.47
N ARG A 354 -2.40 -17.55 15.79
CA ARG A 354 -3.07 -16.67 14.84
C ARG A 354 -3.21 -17.30 13.46
N TYR A 355 -2.26 -18.18 13.07
CA TYR A 355 -2.30 -18.97 11.82
C TYR A 355 -3.42 -20.03 11.86
#